data_c3016a19cb08792a82727d529558daa0
#
_entry.id   c3016a19cb08792a82727d529558daa0
#
_cell.length_a   1.000
_cell.length_b   1.000
_cell.length_c   1.000
_cell.angle_alpha   90.00
_cell.angle_beta   90.00
_cell.angle_gamma   90.00
#
_symmetry.space_group_name_H-M   'P 1'
#
loop_
_entity.id
_entity.type
_entity.pdbx_description
1 polymer ?
#
loop_
_entity_poly.entity_id
_entity_poly.type
_entity_poly.pdbx_seq_one_letter_code
_entity_poly.pdbx_strand_id
1 'polypeptide(L)'
;IMPREEWIRITANPPLTGWTAAKILWVRKNEPENYNRCRHILLPKDYIRYILTGVFATEVSDASGMQLLDVPGRCWSDEVLKALNIDKNLLGKVHESCEATGTLLPDVAKELGLSEKCIVAGGAGDNAAAAVGTGVVKDGTAFTTIGTSGVVFAHTSKPAIDPKGRIHTCCCAVPGAWHMMGVTQAAGLSLKWFKDQFCQDYVKEAEAKGVDVYDQINQDVASVAPGSDRLLYLPYLMGERTPHLDPDCRGVFFGLSAIHTRKHLLRAVMEGVAYSLCDCNEILQEMGGKVDCMKACGGGGKSPVWRQMLADLYNCSVERVVQDEGPALGVAIVAGVACGLY
;
A
#
# COMPACT_ATOMS: atom_id res chain seq x y z
N ILE A 1 -2.82 27.32 2.07
CA ILE A 1 -2.96 27.08 3.50
C ILE A 1 -1.56 26.94 4.12
N MET A 2 -0.74 26.06 3.61
CA MET A 2 0.66 25.80 4.03
C MET A 2 1.50 25.50 2.78
N PRO A 3 2.78 25.94 2.70
CA PRO A 3 3.67 25.57 1.60
C PRO A 3 3.81 24.05 1.46
N ARG A 4 3.95 23.55 0.21
CA ARG A 4 4.02 22.11 -0.07
C ARG A 4 5.21 21.44 0.62
N GLU A 5 6.36 22.12 0.66
CA GLU A 5 7.58 21.62 1.28
C GLU A 5 7.42 21.45 2.81
N GLU A 6 6.76 22.40 3.48
CA GLU A 6 6.47 22.30 4.92
C GLU A 6 5.48 21.18 5.21
N TRP A 7 4.46 21.05 4.35
CA TRP A 7 3.52 19.95 4.45
C TRP A 7 4.23 18.60 4.38
N ILE A 8 5.08 18.40 3.37
CA ILE A 8 5.85 17.17 3.19
C ILE A 8 6.81 16.94 4.37
N ARG A 9 7.47 17.99 4.86
CA ARG A 9 8.38 17.88 6.02
C ARG A 9 7.70 17.30 7.26
N ILE A 10 6.44 17.68 7.51
CA ILE A 10 5.69 17.25 8.70
C ILE A 10 5.00 15.91 8.46
N THR A 11 4.19 15.83 7.41
CA THR A 11 3.34 14.67 7.15
C THR A 11 4.03 13.59 6.33
N ALA A 12 5.28 13.83 5.92
CA ALA A 12 6.11 12.99 5.05
C ALA A 12 5.46 12.67 3.69
N ASN A 13 4.39 13.35 3.33
CA ASN A 13 3.60 13.08 2.15
C ASN A 13 3.08 14.39 1.52
N PRO A 14 2.90 14.49 0.19
CA PRO A 14 2.28 15.63 -0.43
C PRO A 14 0.79 15.69 -0.09
N PRO A 15 0.16 16.89 -0.12
CA PRO A 15 -1.27 16.99 0.07
C PRO A 15 -2.02 16.31 -1.10
N LEU A 16 -2.86 15.32 -0.78
CA LEU A 16 -3.64 14.55 -1.74
C LEU A 16 -5.12 14.54 -1.35
N THR A 17 -5.99 14.61 -2.35
CA THR A 17 -7.45 14.66 -2.16
C THR A 17 -8.03 13.35 -1.60
N GLY A 18 -7.38 12.23 -1.85
CA GLY A 18 -7.79 10.91 -1.35
C GLY A 18 -7.59 10.70 0.16
N TRP A 19 -6.86 11.58 0.82
CA TRP A 19 -6.47 11.45 2.23
C TRP A 19 -7.46 12.17 3.18
N THR A 20 -7.42 11.85 4.47
CA THR A 20 -8.48 12.21 5.43
C THR A 20 -8.61 13.71 5.65
N ALA A 21 -7.50 14.46 5.72
CA ALA A 21 -7.56 15.93 5.92
C ALA A 21 -8.42 16.62 4.85
N ALA A 22 -8.24 16.25 3.58
CA ALA A 22 -9.04 16.80 2.49
C ALA A 22 -10.53 16.48 2.62
N LYS A 23 -10.87 15.27 3.11
CA LYS A 23 -12.26 14.86 3.34
C LYS A 23 -12.89 15.63 4.50
N ILE A 24 -12.14 15.87 5.57
CA ILE A 24 -12.61 16.72 6.70
C ILE A 24 -12.92 18.14 6.21
N LEU A 25 -12.02 18.73 5.42
CA LEU A 25 -12.23 20.05 4.83
C LEU A 25 -13.43 20.08 3.88
N TRP A 26 -13.63 19.00 3.13
CA TRP A 26 -14.79 18.87 2.24
C TRP A 26 -16.10 18.85 3.03
N VAL A 27 -16.20 18.03 4.08
CA VAL A 27 -17.39 17.98 4.96
C VAL A 27 -17.63 19.34 5.60
N ARG A 28 -16.59 19.99 6.13
CA ARG A 28 -16.72 21.33 6.72
C ARG A 28 -17.27 22.36 5.74
N LYS A 29 -16.84 22.28 4.46
CA LYS A 29 -17.27 23.22 3.42
C LYS A 29 -18.67 22.92 2.90
N ASN A 30 -19.00 21.66 2.67
CA ASN A 30 -20.22 21.26 1.95
C ASN A 30 -21.35 20.80 2.88
N GLU A 31 -21.01 20.39 4.10
CA GLU A 31 -21.95 19.90 5.13
C GLU A 31 -21.67 20.57 6.50
N PRO A 32 -21.68 21.91 6.58
CA PRO A 32 -21.25 22.64 7.79
C PRO A 32 -22.07 22.29 9.04
N GLU A 33 -23.35 21.98 8.89
CA GLU A 33 -24.20 21.59 10.03
C GLU A 33 -23.72 20.25 10.62
N ASN A 34 -23.37 19.28 9.77
CA ASN A 34 -22.83 18.00 10.19
C ASN A 34 -21.46 18.19 10.86
N TYR A 35 -20.58 19.00 10.26
CA TYR A 35 -19.29 19.30 10.84
C TYR A 35 -19.40 19.97 12.22
N ASN A 36 -20.30 20.94 12.39
CA ASN A 36 -20.52 21.65 13.67
C ASN A 36 -21.05 20.72 14.78
N ARG A 37 -21.75 19.66 14.41
CA ARG A 37 -22.24 18.63 15.34
C ARG A 37 -21.21 17.54 15.62
N CYS A 38 -20.13 17.46 14.80
CA CYS A 38 -19.08 16.48 14.97
C CYS A 38 -18.41 16.63 16.34
N ARG A 39 -18.23 15.52 17.04
CA ARG A 39 -17.53 15.46 18.33
C ARG A 39 -16.24 14.67 18.23
N HIS A 40 -16.18 13.74 17.29
CA HIS A 40 -15.04 12.85 17.10
C HIS A 40 -14.84 12.52 15.63
N ILE A 41 -13.59 12.38 15.23
CA ILE A 41 -13.18 11.94 13.89
C ILE A 41 -12.37 10.65 14.07
N LEU A 42 -12.84 9.58 13.46
CA LEU A 42 -12.22 8.27 13.50
C LEU A 42 -12.03 7.71 12.09
N LEU A 43 -10.97 6.95 11.90
CA LEU A 43 -10.85 6.07 10.74
C LEU A 43 -11.80 4.87 10.89
N PRO A 44 -12.17 4.20 9.78
CA PRO A 44 -13.12 3.07 9.84
C PRO A 44 -12.74 1.99 10.85
N LYS A 45 -11.46 1.56 10.87
CA LYS A 45 -10.99 0.57 11.84
C LYS A 45 -11.04 1.09 13.29
N ASP A 46 -10.76 2.38 13.50
CA ASP A 46 -10.79 3.00 14.81
C ASP A 46 -12.22 3.12 15.34
N TYR A 47 -13.19 3.32 14.44
CA TYR A 47 -14.60 3.27 14.80
C TYR A 47 -15.04 1.89 15.27
N ILE A 48 -14.62 0.83 14.57
CA ILE A 48 -14.89 -0.56 15.03
C ILE A 48 -14.28 -0.80 16.42
N ARG A 49 -13.02 -0.38 16.62
CA ARG A 49 -12.37 -0.47 17.93
C ARG A 49 -13.14 0.31 19.01
N TYR A 50 -13.61 1.51 18.70
CA TYR A 50 -14.44 2.30 19.60
C TYR A 50 -15.73 1.57 20.00
N ILE A 51 -16.43 0.95 19.05
CA ILE A 51 -17.63 0.14 19.34
C ILE A 51 -17.29 -1.04 20.26
N LEU A 52 -16.13 -1.65 20.10
CA LEU A 52 -15.70 -2.78 20.90
C LEU A 52 -15.29 -2.39 22.34
N THR A 53 -14.73 -1.19 22.51
CA THR A 53 -14.04 -0.83 23.77
C THR A 53 -14.60 0.44 24.45
N GLY A 54 -15.33 1.27 23.73
CA GLY A 54 -15.71 2.62 24.19
C GLY A 54 -14.54 3.61 24.22
N VAL A 55 -13.31 3.21 23.83
CA VAL A 55 -12.11 4.04 23.89
C VAL A 55 -11.90 4.79 22.59
N PHE A 56 -11.78 6.10 22.71
CA PHE A 56 -11.53 7.02 21.61
C PHE A 56 -10.02 7.12 21.33
N ALA A 57 -9.53 6.39 20.34
CA ALA A 57 -8.11 6.29 20.02
C ALA A 57 -7.86 6.04 18.53
N THR A 58 -6.63 6.24 18.09
CA THR A 58 -6.08 5.84 16.78
C THR A 58 -4.66 5.29 16.95
N GLU A 59 -4.01 4.88 15.85
CA GLU A 59 -2.62 4.42 15.92
C GLU A 59 -1.79 4.98 14.77
N VAL A 60 -0.46 5.00 14.98
CA VAL A 60 0.50 5.74 14.14
C VAL A 60 0.49 5.37 12.67
N SER A 61 0.32 4.08 12.31
CA SER A 61 0.49 3.64 10.93
C SER A 61 -0.67 4.13 10.04
N ASP A 62 -1.91 4.00 10.52
CA ASP A 62 -3.09 4.45 9.78
C ASP A 62 -3.30 5.97 9.92
N ALA A 63 -2.98 6.55 11.09
CA ALA A 63 -2.99 8.00 11.30
C ALA A 63 -2.01 8.74 10.37
N SER A 64 -0.92 8.10 9.95
CA SER A 64 -0.01 8.65 8.92
C SER A 64 -0.76 8.98 7.62
N GLY A 65 -1.78 8.21 7.26
CA GLY A 65 -2.66 8.44 6.11
C GLY A 65 -3.71 9.54 6.31
N MET A 66 -3.82 10.12 7.50
CA MET A 66 -4.76 11.22 7.74
C MET A 66 -4.26 12.58 7.26
N GLN A 67 -2.94 12.74 7.06
CA GLN A 67 -2.28 14.03 6.80
C GLN A 67 -2.48 15.06 7.92
N LEU A 68 -2.62 14.59 9.15
CA LEU A 68 -2.72 15.41 10.38
C LEU A 68 -1.62 15.03 11.37
N LEU A 69 -0.92 13.92 11.11
CA LEU A 69 0.17 13.41 11.93
C LEU A 69 1.50 14.08 11.56
N ASP A 70 2.28 14.46 12.53
CA ASP A 70 3.72 14.61 12.41
C ASP A 70 4.32 13.20 12.32
N VAL A 71 4.61 12.75 11.11
CA VAL A 71 5.07 11.37 10.85
C VAL A 71 6.42 11.08 11.48
N PRO A 72 7.43 11.95 11.40
CA PRO A 72 8.66 11.81 12.18
C PRO A 72 8.43 11.78 13.68
N GLY A 73 7.58 12.66 14.20
CA GLY A 73 7.26 12.81 15.62
C GLY A 73 6.27 11.79 16.17
N ARG A 74 5.58 11.03 15.30
CA ARG A 74 4.59 9.99 15.64
C ARG A 74 3.44 10.52 16.52
N CYS A 75 3.05 11.76 16.33
CA CYS A 75 1.99 12.44 17.09
C CYS A 75 1.21 13.41 16.21
N TRP A 76 0.06 13.89 16.68
CA TRP A 76 -0.68 14.91 15.97
C TRP A 76 0.15 16.18 15.81
N SER A 77 0.19 16.74 14.60
CA SER A 77 0.88 17.99 14.31
C SER A 77 0.05 19.19 14.68
N ASP A 78 0.43 19.89 15.75
CA ASP A 78 -0.23 21.15 16.14
C ASP A 78 -0.11 22.21 15.02
N GLU A 79 0.97 22.20 14.27
CA GLU A 79 1.23 23.10 13.14
C GLU A 79 0.22 22.89 12.01
N VAL A 80 0.02 21.64 11.59
CA VAL A 80 -0.93 21.26 10.53
C VAL A 80 -2.38 21.50 11.01
N LEU A 81 -2.72 21.09 12.22
CA LEU A 81 -4.05 21.27 12.78
C LEU A 81 -4.43 22.76 12.86
N LYS A 82 -3.49 23.61 13.30
CA LYS A 82 -3.67 25.06 13.31
C LYS A 82 -3.85 25.63 11.91
N ALA A 83 -3.01 25.22 10.95
CA ALA A 83 -3.10 25.69 9.57
C ALA A 83 -4.44 25.32 8.91
N LEU A 84 -4.98 24.14 9.22
CA LEU A 84 -6.27 23.66 8.73
C LEU A 84 -7.46 24.14 9.57
N ASN A 85 -7.22 24.78 10.72
CA ASN A 85 -8.24 25.13 11.71
C ASN A 85 -9.11 23.93 12.09
N ILE A 86 -8.44 22.83 12.50
CA ILE A 86 -9.06 21.60 13.01
C ILE A 86 -8.76 21.50 14.51
N ASP A 87 -9.80 21.35 15.32
CA ASP A 87 -9.66 21.17 16.76
C ASP A 87 -9.07 19.80 17.06
N LYS A 88 -7.94 19.78 17.77
CA LYS A 88 -7.25 18.55 18.19
C LYS A 88 -8.13 17.64 19.05
N ASN A 89 -9.08 18.20 19.79
CA ASN A 89 -10.01 17.44 20.63
C ASN A 89 -10.98 16.56 19.82
N LEU A 90 -11.11 16.81 18.51
CA LEU A 90 -11.87 15.93 17.60
C LEU A 90 -11.13 14.63 17.29
N LEU A 91 -9.83 14.56 17.57
CA LEU A 91 -8.98 13.43 17.22
C LEU A 91 -8.71 12.54 18.43
N GLY A 92 -8.67 11.23 18.21
CA GLY A 92 -8.33 10.26 19.25
C GLY A 92 -6.86 10.34 19.68
N LYS A 93 -6.56 9.80 20.86
CA LYS A 93 -5.16 9.62 21.29
C LYS A 93 -4.44 8.70 20.32
N VAL A 94 -3.22 9.07 19.93
CA VAL A 94 -2.35 8.27 19.07
C VAL A 94 -1.60 7.23 19.90
N HIS A 95 -1.64 5.99 19.46
CA HIS A 95 -0.96 4.84 20.06
C HIS A 95 0.01 4.20 19.07
N GLU A 96 0.93 3.39 19.55
CA GLU A 96 1.64 2.43 18.70
C GLU A 96 0.69 1.28 18.32
N SER A 97 0.96 0.64 17.18
CA SER A 97 0.10 -0.43 16.65
C SER A 97 -0.09 -1.60 17.63
N CYS A 98 0.96 -1.97 18.36
CA CYS A 98 0.95 -3.06 19.34
C CYS A 98 0.62 -2.63 20.78
N GLU A 99 0.25 -1.36 21.01
CA GLU A 99 -0.22 -0.96 22.33
C GLU A 99 -1.65 -1.42 22.59
N ALA A 100 -1.92 -1.84 23.82
CA ALA A 100 -3.29 -2.06 24.28
C ALA A 100 -4.02 -0.73 24.38
N THR A 101 -5.11 -0.56 23.63
CA THR A 101 -5.93 0.65 23.64
C THR A 101 -7.14 0.56 24.56
N GLY A 102 -7.48 -0.63 25.02
CA GLY A 102 -8.60 -0.90 25.92
C GLY A 102 -8.89 -2.39 26.01
N THR A 103 -9.98 -2.69 26.71
CA THR A 103 -10.56 -4.04 26.79
C THR A 103 -11.99 -4.02 26.27
N LEU A 104 -12.57 -5.18 25.98
CA LEU A 104 -13.94 -5.28 25.50
C LEU A 104 -14.94 -4.71 26.53
N LEU A 105 -15.94 -3.98 26.02
CA LEU A 105 -17.11 -3.63 26.82
C LEU A 105 -17.83 -4.90 27.32
N PRO A 106 -18.44 -4.92 28.54
CA PRO A 106 -19.09 -6.10 29.09
C PRO A 106 -20.14 -6.72 28.17
N ASP A 107 -21.00 -5.89 27.58
CA ASP A 107 -22.06 -6.37 26.67
C ASP A 107 -21.49 -6.98 25.41
N VAL A 108 -20.43 -6.35 24.85
CA VAL A 108 -19.72 -6.86 23.66
C VAL A 108 -19.02 -8.17 23.96
N ALA A 109 -18.33 -8.26 25.10
CA ALA A 109 -17.65 -9.49 25.53
C ALA A 109 -18.65 -10.64 25.67
N LYS A 110 -19.80 -10.36 26.27
CA LYS A 110 -20.91 -11.35 26.44
C LYS A 110 -21.47 -11.79 25.09
N GLU A 111 -21.71 -10.83 24.15
CA GLU A 111 -22.24 -11.14 22.81
C GLU A 111 -21.28 -12.02 22.00
N LEU A 112 -19.99 -11.72 22.09
CA LEU A 112 -18.94 -12.46 21.37
C LEU A 112 -18.51 -13.76 22.07
N GLY A 113 -18.97 -14.03 23.30
CA GLY A 113 -18.54 -15.16 24.11
C GLY A 113 -17.08 -15.06 24.55
N LEU A 114 -16.54 -13.85 24.71
CA LEU A 114 -15.17 -13.54 25.09
C LEU A 114 -15.09 -13.00 26.53
N SER A 115 -13.88 -12.94 27.08
CA SER A 115 -13.62 -12.32 28.38
C SER A 115 -13.64 -10.79 28.27
N GLU A 116 -14.21 -10.11 29.27
CA GLU A 116 -14.10 -8.65 29.42
C GLU A 116 -12.63 -8.18 29.57
N LYS A 117 -11.72 -9.08 29.94
CA LYS A 117 -10.28 -8.81 30.00
C LYS A 117 -9.58 -8.94 28.64
N CYS A 118 -10.33 -9.29 27.58
CA CYS A 118 -9.75 -9.37 26.25
C CYS A 118 -9.23 -7.99 25.81
N ILE A 119 -7.94 -7.91 25.56
CA ILE A 119 -7.25 -6.70 25.15
C ILE A 119 -7.55 -6.42 23.68
N VAL A 120 -7.77 -5.13 23.36
CA VAL A 120 -7.88 -4.65 21.99
C VAL A 120 -6.66 -3.78 21.69
N ALA A 121 -5.84 -4.22 20.76
CA ALA A 121 -4.63 -3.50 20.32
C ALA A 121 -4.95 -2.30 19.43
N GLY A 122 -3.98 -1.42 19.20
CA GLY A 122 -4.06 -0.30 18.27
C GLY A 122 -4.40 -0.75 16.85
N GLY A 123 -3.90 -1.90 16.44
CA GLY A 123 -4.05 -2.43 15.10
C GLY A 123 -3.09 -1.80 14.11
N ALA A 124 -3.38 -1.85 12.82
CA ALA A 124 -2.51 -1.25 11.81
C ALA A 124 -3.28 -0.93 10.53
N GLY A 125 -2.79 0.03 9.74
CA GLY A 125 -3.19 0.18 8.34
C GLY A 125 -2.81 -1.08 7.54
N ASP A 126 -3.55 -1.39 6.48
CA ASP A 126 -3.46 -2.66 5.74
C ASP A 126 -2.05 -2.99 5.23
N ASN A 127 -1.34 -2.00 4.66
CA ASN A 127 0.04 -2.20 4.18
C ASN A 127 1.04 -2.39 5.34
N ALA A 128 0.87 -1.68 6.45
CA ALA A 128 1.69 -1.85 7.64
C ALA A 128 1.45 -3.23 8.29
N ALA A 129 0.20 -3.68 8.32
CA ALA A 129 -0.16 -5.04 8.74
C ALA A 129 0.43 -6.09 7.79
N ALA A 130 0.32 -5.89 6.46
CA ALA A 130 0.90 -6.79 5.48
C ALA A 130 2.42 -6.94 5.65
N ALA A 131 3.11 -5.84 5.99
CA ALA A 131 4.54 -5.87 6.27
C ALA A 131 4.88 -6.81 7.43
N VAL A 132 4.13 -6.74 8.53
CA VAL A 132 4.29 -7.65 9.67
C VAL A 132 4.00 -9.10 9.25
N GLY A 133 2.88 -9.33 8.58
CA GLY A 133 2.47 -10.68 8.15
C GLY A 133 3.41 -11.34 7.12
N THR A 134 4.15 -10.55 6.37
CA THR A 134 5.15 -11.04 5.40
C THR A 134 6.57 -11.05 5.95
N GLY A 135 6.78 -10.62 7.21
CA GLY A 135 8.09 -10.56 7.86
C GLY A 135 8.95 -9.37 7.39
N VAL A 136 8.35 -8.33 6.82
CA VAL A 136 9.03 -7.08 6.44
C VAL A 136 9.01 -6.12 7.64
N VAL A 137 9.88 -6.40 8.62
CA VAL A 137 9.90 -5.76 9.95
C VAL A 137 11.27 -5.22 10.35
N LYS A 138 12.22 -5.19 9.44
CA LYS A 138 13.59 -4.69 9.67
C LYS A 138 14.18 -4.11 8.39
N ASP A 139 15.20 -3.27 8.54
CA ASP A 139 15.95 -2.70 7.42
C ASP A 139 16.51 -3.81 6.51
N GLY A 140 16.54 -3.56 5.22
CA GLY A 140 16.93 -4.53 4.20
C GLY A 140 15.80 -5.45 3.72
N THR A 141 14.62 -5.40 4.36
CA THR A 141 13.45 -6.18 3.94
C THR A 141 12.40 -5.31 3.27
N ALA A 142 11.80 -5.85 2.21
CA ALA A 142 10.78 -5.17 1.40
C ALA A 142 9.77 -6.17 0.85
N PHE A 143 8.61 -5.69 0.45
CA PHE A 143 7.69 -6.46 -0.39
C PHE A 143 7.25 -5.67 -1.62
N THR A 144 6.93 -6.39 -2.68
CA THR A 144 6.23 -5.87 -3.85
C THR A 144 4.92 -6.62 -4.03
N THR A 145 3.84 -5.86 -4.26
CA THR A 145 2.52 -6.45 -4.53
C THR A 145 2.13 -6.15 -5.96
N ILE A 146 1.72 -7.17 -6.71
CA ILE A 146 1.12 -7.04 -8.03
C ILE A 146 -0.34 -7.50 -7.91
N GLY A 147 -1.18 -6.55 -7.50
CA GLY A 147 -2.64 -6.65 -7.51
C GLY A 147 -3.21 -5.85 -8.68
N THR A 148 -4.40 -5.30 -8.55
CA THR A 148 -4.95 -4.32 -9.52
C THR A 148 -3.97 -3.16 -9.70
N SER A 149 -3.54 -2.55 -8.61
CA SER A 149 -2.41 -1.62 -8.52
C SER A 149 -1.13 -2.37 -8.12
N GLY A 150 0.01 -1.71 -8.20
CA GLY A 150 1.29 -2.21 -7.74
C GLY A 150 1.82 -1.40 -6.57
N VAL A 151 2.51 -2.07 -5.65
CA VAL A 151 3.13 -1.45 -4.49
C VAL A 151 4.54 -1.96 -4.33
N VAL A 152 5.48 -1.08 -4.05
CA VAL A 152 6.80 -1.42 -3.50
C VAL A 152 6.90 -0.79 -2.13
N PHE A 153 7.09 -1.61 -1.11
CA PHE A 153 7.13 -1.21 0.29
C PHE A 153 8.46 -1.64 0.90
N ALA A 154 9.15 -0.75 1.58
CA ALA A 154 10.39 -1.06 2.30
C ALA A 154 10.33 -0.55 3.73
N HIS A 155 10.71 -1.39 4.68
CA HIS A 155 10.88 -1.01 6.08
C HIS A 155 12.10 -0.10 6.25
N THR A 156 12.01 0.86 7.18
CA THR A 156 13.13 1.71 7.57
C THR A 156 13.09 2.06 9.06
N SER A 157 14.23 1.99 9.71
CA SER A 157 14.40 2.36 11.13
C SER A 157 14.46 3.88 11.36
N LYS A 158 14.47 4.68 10.28
CA LYS A 158 14.48 6.15 10.33
C LYS A 158 13.50 6.71 9.31
N PRO A 159 12.82 7.83 9.59
CA PRO A 159 11.94 8.45 8.61
C PRO A 159 12.77 8.96 7.42
N ALA A 160 12.49 8.42 6.23
CA ALA A 160 13.07 8.86 4.98
C ALA A 160 11.99 9.59 4.17
N ILE A 161 12.10 10.91 4.07
CA ILE A 161 11.08 11.78 3.46
C ILE A 161 11.57 12.24 2.09
N ASP A 162 10.84 11.87 1.03
CA ASP A 162 11.14 12.40 -0.31
C ASP A 162 10.68 13.86 -0.40
N PRO A 163 11.60 14.83 -0.55
CA PRO A 163 11.24 16.25 -0.63
C PRO A 163 10.39 16.57 -1.87
N LYS A 164 10.43 15.72 -2.90
CA LYS A 164 9.61 15.84 -4.10
C LYS A 164 8.21 15.23 -3.90
N GLY A 165 8.02 14.39 -2.86
CA GLY A 165 6.76 13.73 -2.55
C GLY A 165 6.34 12.69 -3.60
N ARG A 166 7.30 12.02 -4.26
CA ARG A 166 7.05 10.99 -5.27
C ARG A 166 6.62 9.65 -4.65
N ILE A 167 7.07 9.38 -3.43
CA ILE A 167 6.74 8.19 -2.64
C ILE A 167 6.09 8.60 -1.32
N HIS A 168 5.45 7.64 -0.68
CA HIS A 168 4.86 7.82 0.64
C HIS A 168 5.80 7.34 1.73
N THR A 169 5.89 8.11 2.82
CA THR A 169 6.53 7.67 4.07
C THR A 169 5.50 7.72 5.19
N CYS A 170 5.34 6.61 5.89
CA CYS A 170 4.39 6.48 7.01
C CYS A 170 5.04 5.72 8.17
N CYS A 171 4.46 5.81 9.35
CA CYS A 171 4.85 4.96 10.47
C CYS A 171 4.56 3.49 10.16
N CYS A 172 5.45 2.59 10.58
CA CYS A 172 5.20 1.15 10.56
C CYS A 172 4.32 0.70 11.73
N ALA A 173 3.80 -0.53 11.64
CA ALA A 173 3.21 -1.23 12.78
C ALA A 173 4.26 -1.70 13.80
N VAL A 174 5.54 -1.72 13.42
CA VAL A 174 6.67 -1.94 14.33
C VAL A 174 6.96 -0.64 15.07
N PRO A 175 6.99 -0.63 16.43
CA PRO A 175 7.23 0.57 17.20
C PRO A 175 8.55 1.26 16.84
N GLY A 176 8.52 2.58 16.74
CA GLY A 176 9.71 3.39 16.45
C GLY A 176 10.28 3.21 15.05
N ALA A 177 9.54 2.59 14.12
CA ALA A 177 9.96 2.40 12.73
C ALA A 177 8.98 3.04 11.74
N TRP A 178 9.45 3.22 10.52
CA TRP A 178 8.70 3.79 9.39
C TRP A 178 8.78 2.85 8.18
N HIS A 179 8.07 3.21 7.15
CA HIS A 179 8.20 2.58 5.85
C HIS A 179 8.14 3.62 4.73
N MET A 180 8.76 3.28 3.63
CA MET A 180 8.60 3.98 2.36
C MET A 180 7.76 3.13 1.43
N MET A 181 6.90 3.77 0.63
CA MET A 181 6.01 3.08 -0.27
C MET A 181 5.84 3.83 -1.59
N GLY A 182 6.18 3.18 -2.69
CA GLY A 182 5.83 3.59 -4.05
C GLY A 182 4.59 2.84 -4.52
N VAL A 183 3.70 3.52 -5.24
CA VAL A 183 2.43 2.96 -5.71
C VAL A 183 2.22 3.25 -7.18
N THR A 184 1.96 2.22 -7.99
CA THR A 184 1.55 2.33 -9.38
C THR A 184 0.07 1.99 -9.53
N GLN A 185 -0.65 2.68 -10.45
CA GLN A 185 -2.11 2.57 -10.54
C GLN A 185 -2.60 1.32 -11.29
N ALA A 186 -1.86 0.84 -12.27
CA ALA A 186 -2.33 -0.21 -13.17
C ALA A 186 -1.28 -1.31 -13.35
N ALA A 187 -1.02 -2.10 -12.29
CA ALA A 187 -0.10 -3.24 -12.34
C ALA A 187 -0.78 -4.49 -12.95
N GLY A 188 -1.35 -5.37 -12.14
CA GLY A 188 -2.09 -6.53 -12.62
C GLY A 188 -3.33 -6.15 -13.45
N LEU A 189 -3.86 -4.93 -13.24
CA LEU A 189 -4.91 -4.38 -14.09
C LEU A 189 -4.48 -4.33 -15.56
N SER A 190 -3.23 -3.97 -15.86
CA SER A 190 -2.72 -3.94 -17.25
C SER A 190 -2.78 -5.32 -17.91
N LEU A 191 -2.32 -6.36 -17.23
CA LEU A 191 -2.40 -7.72 -17.75
C LEU A 191 -3.84 -8.22 -17.83
N LYS A 192 -4.66 -7.93 -16.81
CA LYS A 192 -6.09 -8.27 -16.84
C LYS A 192 -6.81 -7.59 -18.00
N TRP A 193 -6.59 -6.29 -18.19
CA TRP A 193 -7.17 -5.53 -19.29
C TRP A 193 -6.75 -6.14 -20.65
N PHE A 194 -5.47 -6.41 -20.86
CA PHE A 194 -4.97 -7.00 -22.10
C PHE A 194 -5.59 -8.39 -22.34
N LYS A 195 -5.64 -9.23 -21.30
CA LYS A 195 -6.29 -10.54 -21.37
C LYS A 195 -7.77 -10.41 -21.76
N ASP A 196 -8.50 -9.52 -21.11
CA ASP A 196 -9.94 -9.37 -21.32
C ASP A 196 -10.28 -8.78 -22.70
N GLN A 197 -9.40 -7.97 -23.29
CA GLN A 197 -9.65 -7.35 -24.61
C GLN A 197 -9.08 -8.18 -25.77
N PHE A 198 -7.95 -8.87 -25.60
CA PHE A 198 -7.18 -9.42 -26.71
C PHE A 198 -6.90 -10.93 -26.62
N CYS A 199 -7.32 -11.63 -25.54
CA CYS A 199 -7.04 -13.05 -25.33
C CYS A 199 -8.32 -13.86 -25.04
N GLN A 200 -9.43 -13.56 -25.66
CA GLN A 200 -10.71 -14.25 -25.43
C GLN A 200 -10.69 -15.71 -25.86
N ASP A 201 -9.89 -16.05 -26.86
CA ASP A 201 -9.61 -17.43 -27.28
C ASP A 201 -8.87 -18.23 -26.18
N TYR A 202 -7.88 -17.61 -25.51
CA TYR A 202 -7.17 -18.24 -24.36
C TYR A 202 -8.11 -18.48 -23.19
N VAL A 203 -9.00 -17.53 -22.90
CA VAL A 203 -10.00 -17.69 -21.82
C VAL A 203 -10.90 -18.90 -22.10
N LYS A 204 -11.46 -19.01 -23.32
CA LYS A 204 -12.32 -20.11 -23.72
C LYS A 204 -11.59 -21.46 -23.71
N GLU A 205 -10.34 -21.47 -24.15
CA GLU A 205 -9.51 -22.69 -24.15
C GLU A 205 -9.19 -23.14 -22.71
N ALA A 206 -8.84 -22.22 -21.84
CA ALA A 206 -8.56 -22.47 -20.43
C ALA A 206 -9.81 -23.01 -19.69
N GLU A 207 -10.98 -22.39 -19.92
CA GLU A 207 -12.26 -22.85 -19.39
C GLU A 207 -12.59 -24.29 -19.86
N ALA A 208 -12.41 -24.56 -21.15
CA ALA A 208 -12.66 -25.90 -21.71
C ALA A 208 -11.73 -26.98 -21.13
N LYS A 209 -10.51 -26.60 -20.75
CA LYS A 209 -9.49 -27.51 -20.16
C LYS A 209 -9.53 -27.55 -18.63
N GLY A 210 -10.28 -26.66 -17.97
CA GLY A 210 -10.32 -26.54 -16.51
C GLY A 210 -8.97 -26.07 -15.89
N VAL A 211 -8.22 -25.21 -16.61
CA VAL A 211 -6.92 -24.66 -16.18
C VAL A 211 -6.98 -23.14 -16.04
N ASP A 212 -5.99 -22.57 -15.33
CA ASP A 212 -5.90 -21.10 -15.20
C ASP A 212 -5.35 -20.51 -16.52
N VAL A 213 -6.05 -19.53 -17.09
CA VAL A 213 -5.62 -18.80 -18.28
C VAL A 213 -4.25 -18.12 -18.10
N TYR A 214 -3.90 -17.74 -16.88
CA TYR A 214 -2.60 -17.13 -16.60
C TYR A 214 -1.43 -18.10 -16.73
N ASP A 215 -1.64 -19.41 -16.61
CA ASP A 215 -0.59 -20.41 -16.86
C ASP A 215 -0.19 -20.41 -18.34
N GLN A 216 -1.16 -20.34 -19.25
CA GLN A 216 -0.89 -20.23 -20.68
C GLN A 216 -0.20 -18.91 -21.03
N ILE A 217 -0.67 -17.80 -20.45
CA ILE A 217 -0.04 -16.48 -20.62
C ILE A 217 1.42 -16.52 -20.15
N ASN A 218 1.71 -17.11 -18.98
CA ASN A 218 3.07 -17.25 -18.46
C ASN A 218 3.97 -18.06 -19.41
N GLN A 219 3.47 -19.14 -20.00
CA GLN A 219 4.22 -19.96 -20.98
C GLN A 219 4.54 -19.14 -22.23
N ASP A 220 3.58 -18.41 -22.77
CA ASP A 220 3.77 -17.57 -23.94
C ASP A 220 4.78 -16.45 -23.69
N VAL A 221 4.65 -15.76 -22.55
CA VAL A 221 5.59 -14.71 -22.14
C VAL A 221 7.02 -15.28 -21.95
N ALA A 222 7.15 -16.47 -21.36
CA ALA A 222 8.45 -17.12 -21.18
C ALA A 222 9.11 -17.50 -22.52
N SER A 223 8.32 -17.68 -23.58
CA SER A 223 8.83 -18.04 -24.92
C SER A 223 9.42 -16.84 -25.70
N VAL A 224 9.19 -15.62 -25.25
CA VAL A 224 9.71 -14.38 -25.85
C VAL A 224 10.95 -13.93 -25.08
N ALA A 225 11.98 -13.47 -25.78
CA ALA A 225 13.19 -12.95 -25.13
C ALA A 225 12.93 -11.69 -24.30
N PRO A 226 13.71 -11.43 -23.21
CA PRO A 226 13.67 -10.19 -22.47
C PRO A 226 13.80 -8.96 -23.37
N GLY A 227 13.01 -7.91 -23.09
CA GLY A 227 12.94 -6.68 -23.89
C GLY A 227 11.97 -6.76 -25.06
N SER A 228 11.24 -7.89 -25.21
CA SER A 228 10.13 -8.07 -26.18
C SER A 228 10.45 -7.53 -27.58
N ASP A 229 11.66 -7.78 -28.09
CA ASP A 229 12.17 -7.24 -29.37
C ASP A 229 12.02 -5.72 -29.51
N ARG A 230 12.30 -4.98 -28.42
CA ARG A 230 12.21 -3.51 -28.29
C ARG A 230 10.80 -2.95 -28.27
N LEU A 231 9.81 -3.77 -27.98
CA LEU A 231 8.45 -3.31 -27.72
C LEU A 231 8.31 -2.91 -26.26
N LEU A 232 8.00 -1.65 -26.01
CA LEU A 232 7.76 -1.11 -24.67
C LEU A 232 6.26 -0.91 -24.43
N TYR A 233 5.86 -1.09 -23.17
CA TYR A 233 4.52 -0.76 -22.70
C TYR A 233 4.59 0.17 -21.49
N LEU A 234 3.84 1.27 -21.51
CA LEU A 234 3.65 2.16 -20.36
C LEU A 234 2.31 1.83 -19.70
N PRO A 235 2.31 1.42 -18.42
CA PRO A 235 1.10 0.85 -17.77
C PRO A 235 0.12 1.91 -17.25
N TYR A 236 0.13 3.14 -17.73
CA TYR A 236 -0.58 4.27 -17.14
C TYR A 236 -2.05 4.37 -17.56
N LEU A 237 -2.76 3.24 -17.59
CA LEU A 237 -4.16 3.16 -18.05
C LEU A 237 -5.13 4.08 -17.27
N MET A 238 -4.83 4.33 -15.99
CA MET A 238 -5.69 5.08 -15.05
C MET A 238 -5.02 6.35 -14.52
N GLY A 239 -4.09 6.93 -15.28
CA GLY A 239 -3.15 7.88 -14.74
C GLY A 239 -2.05 7.18 -13.95
N GLU A 240 -1.14 7.95 -13.33
CA GLU A 240 -0.09 7.35 -12.51
C GLU A 240 0.17 8.14 -11.22
N ARG A 241 0.57 7.41 -10.17
CA ARG A 241 1.02 7.98 -8.90
C ARG A 241 2.55 8.09 -8.89
N THR A 242 3.24 7.10 -8.35
CA THR A 242 4.71 7.07 -8.34
C THR A 242 5.25 6.67 -9.70
N PRO A 243 6.24 7.39 -10.29
CA PRO A 243 6.85 8.62 -9.79
C PRO A 243 6.21 9.92 -10.31
N HIS A 244 5.24 9.83 -11.20
CA HIS A 244 4.78 10.95 -12.03
C HIS A 244 3.80 11.88 -11.33
N LEU A 245 2.93 11.35 -10.45
CA LEU A 245 1.83 12.07 -9.81
C LEU A 245 0.92 12.78 -10.84
N ASP A 246 0.66 12.12 -11.96
CA ASP A 246 -0.07 12.68 -13.09
C ASP A 246 -1.33 11.83 -13.38
N PRO A 247 -2.54 12.37 -13.11
CA PRO A 247 -3.79 11.67 -13.39
C PRO A 247 -4.12 11.58 -14.89
N ASP A 248 -3.43 12.35 -15.74
CA ASP A 248 -3.68 12.44 -17.17
C ASP A 248 -2.76 11.55 -18.01
N CYS A 249 -1.80 10.86 -17.40
CA CYS A 249 -1.03 9.81 -18.06
C CYS A 249 -1.93 8.75 -18.65
N ARG A 250 -1.51 8.15 -19.78
CA ARG A 250 -2.24 7.05 -20.43
C ARG A 250 -1.28 5.95 -20.88
N GLY A 251 -1.83 4.73 -20.99
CA GLY A 251 -1.09 3.56 -21.46
C GLY A 251 -0.64 3.72 -22.93
N VAL A 252 0.57 3.24 -23.22
CA VAL A 252 1.18 3.33 -24.57
C VAL A 252 1.93 2.05 -24.88
N PHE A 253 1.75 1.52 -26.11
CA PHE A 253 2.72 0.63 -26.73
C PHE A 253 3.62 1.43 -27.65
N PHE A 254 4.94 1.32 -27.44
CA PHE A 254 5.94 2.03 -28.22
C PHE A 254 6.90 1.06 -28.90
N GLY A 255 7.18 1.26 -30.18
CA GLY A 255 8.13 0.43 -30.93
C GLY A 255 7.47 -0.75 -31.69
N LEU A 256 6.13 -0.73 -31.90
CA LEU A 256 5.44 -1.76 -32.67
C LEU A 256 6.01 -1.89 -34.10
N SER A 257 6.22 -3.13 -34.53
CA SER A 257 6.59 -3.48 -35.88
C SER A 257 5.91 -4.80 -36.31
N ALA A 258 6.05 -5.17 -37.57
CA ALA A 258 5.40 -6.36 -38.15
C ALA A 258 5.89 -7.71 -37.58
N ILE A 259 7.01 -7.71 -36.84
CA ILE A 259 7.54 -8.93 -36.20
C ILE A 259 6.81 -9.26 -34.89
N HIS A 260 6.17 -8.28 -34.27
CA HIS A 260 5.55 -8.46 -32.96
C HIS A 260 4.24 -9.24 -33.07
N THR A 261 4.15 -10.27 -32.26
CA THR A 261 2.95 -11.11 -32.09
C THR A 261 2.26 -10.79 -30.76
N ARG A 262 1.08 -11.36 -30.50
CA ARG A 262 0.41 -11.25 -29.21
C ARG A 262 1.31 -11.64 -28.01
N LYS A 263 2.20 -12.61 -28.18
CA LYS A 263 3.14 -13.03 -27.14
C LYS A 263 4.10 -11.90 -26.76
N HIS A 264 4.59 -11.15 -27.74
CA HIS A 264 5.42 -9.96 -27.51
C HIS A 264 4.65 -8.87 -26.77
N LEU A 265 3.38 -8.64 -27.15
CA LEU A 265 2.51 -7.66 -26.46
C LEU A 265 2.27 -8.06 -25.00
N LEU A 266 1.97 -9.35 -24.73
CA LEU A 266 1.83 -9.86 -23.36
C LEU A 266 3.10 -9.68 -22.54
N ARG A 267 4.26 -10.00 -23.16
CA ARG A 267 5.56 -9.81 -22.50
C ARG A 267 5.82 -8.33 -22.22
N ALA A 268 5.62 -7.47 -23.20
CA ALA A 268 5.79 -6.02 -23.02
C ALA A 268 4.90 -5.47 -21.92
N VAL A 269 3.64 -5.94 -21.79
CA VAL A 269 2.74 -5.55 -20.69
C VAL A 269 3.33 -5.95 -19.33
N MET A 270 3.80 -7.18 -19.19
CA MET A 270 4.39 -7.65 -17.92
C MET A 270 5.71 -6.93 -17.60
N GLU A 271 6.56 -6.70 -18.60
CA GLU A 271 7.80 -5.93 -18.44
C GLU A 271 7.52 -4.45 -18.09
N GLY A 272 6.56 -3.80 -18.76
CA GLY A 272 6.20 -2.41 -18.48
C GLY A 272 5.70 -2.20 -17.05
N VAL A 273 4.93 -3.14 -16.52
CA VAL A 273 4.54 -3.13 -15.10
C VAL A 273 5.76 -3.32 -14.21
N ALA A 274 6.67 -4.25 -14.56
CA ALA A 274 7.88 -4.49 -13.79
C ALA A 274 8.81 -3.26 -13.79
N TYR A 275 8.94 -2.54 -14.91
CA TYR A 275 9.69 -1.28 -15.00
C TYR A 275 9.07 -0.20 -14.11
N SER A 276 7.74 -0.02 -14.15
CA SER A 276 7.06 0.96 -13.28
C SER A 276 7.26 0.66 -11.78
N LEU A 277 7.30 -0.62 -11.40
CA LEU A 277 7.65 -1.01 -10.03
C LEU A 277 9.14 -0.81 -9.73
N CYS A 278 10.02 -0.96 -10.74
CA CYS A 278 11.44 -0.66 -10.61
C CYS A 278 11.69 0.82 -10.36
N ASP A 279 10.98 1.72 -11.06
CA ASP A 279 11.02 3.17 -10.81
C ASP A 279 10.67 3.49 -9.35
N CYS A 280 9.66 2.80 -8.78
CA CYS A 280 9.35 2.93 -7.36
C CYS A 280 10.52 2.50 -6.47
N ASN A 281 11.15 1.34 -6.77
CA ASN A 281 12.27 0.81 -6.00
C ASN A 281 13.52 1.69 -6.10
N GLU A 282 13.81 2.26 -7.26
CA GLU A 282 14.92 3.20 -7.45
C GLU A 282 14.77 4.44 -6.56
N ILE A 283 13.57 5.02 -6.48
CA ILE A 283 13.32 6.16 -5.59
C ILE A 283 13.50 5.77 -4.12
N LEU A 284 13.04 4.58 -3.72
CA LEU A 284 13.27 4.08 -2.37
C LEU A 284 14.77 3.97 -2.05
N GLN A 285 15.57 3.50 -3.01
CA GLN A 285 17.03 3.41 -2.87
C GLN A 285 17.70 4.81 -2.84
N GLU A 286 17.27 5.75 -3.68
CA GLU A 286 17.70 7.17 -3.62
C GLU A 286 17.49 7.77 -2.23
N MET A 287 16.42 7.37 -1.55
CA MET A 287 16.07 7.82 -0.20
C MET A 287 16.80 7.06 0.92
N GLY A 288 17.75 6.20 0.57
CA GLY A 288 18.54 5.42 1.51
C GLY A 288 17.88 4.09 1.94
N GLY A 289 16.78 3.69 1.30
CA GLY A 289 16.19 2.38 1.48
C GLY A 289 17.11 1.29 0.93
N LYS A 290 17.43 0.31 1.78
CA LYS A 290 18.19 -0.88 1.36
C LYS A 290 17.22 -2.02 1.16
N VAL A 291 17.32 -2.72 0.03
CA VAL A 291 16.52 -3.89 -0.27
C VAL A 291 17.46 -5.06 -0.58
N ASP A 292 17.64 -5.95 0.38
CA ASP A 292 18.46 -7.17 0.21
C ASP A 292 17.61 -8.35 -0.29
N CYS A 293 16.33 -8.37 0.09
CA CYS A 293 15.36 -9.38 -0.30
C CYS A 293 13.96 -8.76 -0.47
N MET A 294 13.32 -9.07 -1.59
CA MET A 294 11.98 -8.63 -1.93
C MET A 294 10.98 -9.78 -1.79
N LYS A 295 9.90 -9.59 -1.05
CA LYS A 295 8.79 -10.54 -0.97
C LYS A 295 7.76 -10.21 -2.07
N ALA A 296 7.45 -11.15 -2.96
CA ALA A 296 6.43 -10.98 -3.98
C ALA A 296 5.05 -11.43 -3.46
N CYS A 297 4.09 -10.50 -3.48
CA CYS A 297 2.74 -10.67 -2.97
C CYS A 297 1.69 -10.43 -4.07
N GLY A 298 0.43 -10.76 -3.76
CA GLY A 298 -0.69 -10.60 -4.69
C GLY A 298 -0.72 -11.62 -5.82
N GLY A 299 -1.72 -11.50 -6.70
CA GLY A 299 -1.94 -12.44 -7.79
C GLY A 299 -0.76 -12.54 -8.75
N GLY A 300 -0.16 -11.40 -9.14
CA GLY A 300 1.01 -11.37 -10.01
C GLY A 300 2.27 -11.94 -9.36
N GLY A 301 2.40 -11.89 -8.03
CA GLY A 301 3.48 -12.53 -7.29
C GLY A 301 3.50 -14.06 -7.41
N LYS A 302 2.41 -14.68 -7.85
CA LYS A 302 2.34 -16.12 -8.13
C LYS A 302 3.06 -16.50 -9.43
N SER A 303 3.17 -15.57 -10.39
CA SER A 303 3.84 -15.80 -11.67
C SER A 303 5.36 -15.97 -11.51
N PRO A 304 5.93 -17.12 -11.86
CA PRO A 304 7.38 -17.32 -11.80
C PRO A 304 8.12 -16.40 -12.80
N VAL A 305 7.50 -16.14 -13.94
CA VAL A 305 8.07 -15.26 -14.98
C VAL A 305 8.13 -13.82 -14.48
N TRP A 306 7.08 -13.33 -13.86
CA TRP A 306 7.07 -11.97 -13.32
C TRP A 306 8.06 -11.80 -12.15
N ARG A 307 8.15 -12.81 -11.26
CA ARG A 307 9.16 -12.79 -10.19
C ARG A 307 10.59 -12.74 -10.74
N GLN A 308 10.88 -13.48 -11.84
CA GLN A 308 12.19 -13.41 -12.46
C GLN A 308 12.47 -12.02 -13.05
N MET A 309 11.50 -11.43 -13.76
CA MET A 309 11.63 -10.06 -14.28
C MET A 309 11.93 -9.06 -13.13
N LEU A 310 11.23 -9.18 -12.02
CA LEU A 310 11.46 -8.33 -10.85
C LEU A 310 12.85 -8.57 -10.23
N ALA A 311 13.29 -9.82 -10.13
CA ALA A 311 14.61 -10.15 -9.59
C ALA A 311 15.72 -9.56 -10.45
N ASP A 312 15.58 -9.64 -11.77
CA ASP A 312 16.54 -9.09 -12.74
C ASP A 312 16.60 -7.55 -12.63
N LEU A 313 15.45 -6.88 -12.49
CA LEU A 313 15.35 -5.42 -12.43
C LEU A 313 15.77 -4.86 -11.06
N TYR A 314 15.35 -5.48 -9.97
CA TYR A 314 15.68 -5.04 -8.62
C TYR A 314 17.11 -5.41 -8.21
N ASN A 315 17.75 -6.30 -8.95
CA ASN A 315 19.07 -6.87 -8.65
C ASN A 315 19.14 -7.43 -7.21
N CYS A 316 18.09 -8.15 -6.80
CA CYS A 316 17.99 -8.82 -5.50
C CYS A 316 17.17 -10.10 -5.62
N SER A 317 17.21 -10.95 -4.56
CA SER A 317 16.34 -12.11 -4.52
C SER A 317 14.88 -11.71 -4.38
N VAL A 318 14.00 -12.35 -5.18
CA VAL A 318 12.54 -12.17 -5.10
C VAL A 318 11.91 -13.48 -4.65
N GLU A 319 11.42 -13.49 -3.42
CA GLU A 319 10.84 -14.66 -2.79
C GLU A 319 9.31 -14.59 -2.81
N ARG A 320 8.68 -15.74 -3.01
CA ARG A 320 7.23 -15.87 -2.87
C ARG A 320 6.86 -16.06 -1.40
N VAL A 321 5.85 -15.34 -0.93
CA VAL A 321 5.26 -15.58 0.38
C VAL A 321 4.37 -16.84 0.29
N VAL A 322 4.56 -17.79 1.21
CA VAL A 322 3.82 -19.06 1.21
C VAL A 322 2.38 -18.86 1.64
N GLN A 323 2.14 -17.99 2.63
CA GLN A 323 0.80 -17.64 3.12
C GLN A 323 0.35 -16.30 2.52
N ASP A 324 -0.72 -16.32 1.72
CA ASP A 324 -1.27 -15.14 1.05
C ASP A 324 -2.04 -14.19 2.00
N GLU A 325 -2.11 -14.47 3.31
CA GLU A 325 -2.92 -13.76 4.30
C GLU A 325 -2.17 -12.60 5.00
N GLY A 326 -1.31 -11.89 4.27
CA GLY A 326 -0.41 -10.88 4.81
C GLY A 326 -1.02 -9.93 5.85
N PRO A 327 -2.07 -9.12 5.55
CA PRO A 327 -2.64 -8.18 6.51
C PRO A 327 -3.32 -8.85 7.70
N ALA A 328 -4.10 -9.92 7.49
CA ALA A 328 -4.81 -10.62 8.55
C ALA A 328 -3.84 -11.31 9.52
N LEU A 329 -2.82 -12.00 9.01
CA LEU A 329 -1.75 -12.57 9.82
C LEU A 329 -1.00 -11.46 10.58
N GLY A 330 -0.73 -10.34 9.91
CA GLY A 330 -0.02 -9.22 10.50
C GLY A 330 -0.73 -8.65 11.72
N VAL A 331 -2.05 -8.38 11.64
CA VAL A 331 -2.79 -7.86 12.81
C VAL A 331 -2.94 -8.90 13.91
N ALA A 332 -2.98 -10.20 13.58
CA ALA A 332 -2.95 -11.26 14.59
C ALA A 332 -1.62 -11.27 15.36
N ILE A 333 -0.48 -11.09 14.67
CA ILE A 333 0.84 -10.95 15.29
C ILE A 333 0.91 -9.69 16.15
N VAL A 334 0.45 -8.53 15.64
CA VAL A 334 0.39 -7.26 16.38
C VAL A 334 -0.43 -7.42 17.66
N ALA A 335 -1.58 -8.10 17.61
CA ALA A 335 -2.39 -8.41 18.79
C ALA A 335 -1.66 -9.34 19.76
N GLY A 336 -0.94 -10.35 19.26
CA GLY A 336 -0.11 -11.24 20.07
C GLY A 336 0.99 -10.49 20.83
N VAL A 337 1.66 -9.55 20.16
CA VAL A 337 2.65 -8.66 20.80
C VAL A 337 2.00 -7.80 21.89
N ALA A 338 0.82 -7.22 21.64
CA ALA A 338 0.07 -6.42 22.60
C ALA A 338 -0.31 -7.23 23.88
N CYS A 339 -0.48 -8.53 23.73
CA CYS A 339 -0.79 -9.45 24.83
C CYS A 339 0.47 -10.06 25.50
N GLY A 340 1.67 -9.73 25.02
CA GLY A 340 2.92 -10.28 25.54
C GLY A 340 3.15 -11.77 25.19
N LEU A 341 2.60 -12.23 24.06
CA LEU A 341 2.80 -13.60 23.56
C LEU A 341 4.10 -13.74 22.77
N TYR A 342 4.68 -12.62 22.31
CA TYR A 342 5.92 -12.54 21.52
C TYR A 342 6.84 -11.48 22.08
#